data_f37219974259d250ad56f0f8a5359d85
#
_entry.id   f37219974259d250ad56f0f8a5359d85
#
_cell.length_a   1.000
_cell.length_b   1.000
_cell.length_c   1.000
_cell.angle_alpha   90.00
_cell.angle_beta   90.00
_cell.angle_gamma   90.00
#
_symmetry.space_group_name_H-M   'P 1'
#
loop_
_entity.id
_entity.type
_entity.pdbx_description
1 polymer ?
#
loop_
_entity_poly.entity_id
_entity_poly.type
_entity_poly.pdbx_seq_one_letter_code
_entity_poly.pdbx_strand_id
1 'polypeptide(L)'
;MFLPGDVFTKIFEWWPVFAIGSQSYSLIILPLFIGFQQQVQTQLPEEASRKIAVEVTTLATIIAVAGLLGIVMPVLTLFAFMFAVIGRFWISYRHYRSEKLAPKKFGPQPDGLVVLGARAATPSARLNLKAGEKITEVNSRPVRTREELYEALNLNRAFCKLKVIDNAGEPRFEQTALYENESFELGLLLVEPR
;
A
#
# COMPACT_ATOMS: atom_id res chain seq x y z
N MET A 1 28.45 5.95 3.20
CA MET A 1 29.24 6.30 2.02
C MET A 1 30.69 6.35 2.45
N PHE A 2 31.57 5.64 1.77
CA PHE A 2 33.01 5.69 2.05
C PHE A 2 33.67 6.72 1.15
N LEU A 3 34.39 7.65 1.74
CA LEU A 3 35.15 8.67 1.02
C LEU A 3 36.65 8.54 1.36
N PRO A 4 37.55 8.88 0.42
CA PRO A 4 38.98 8.88 0.70
C PRO A 4 39.29 9.76 1.93
N GLY A 5 40.10 9.26 2.87
CA GLY A 5 40.34 9.85 4.16
C GLY A 5 41.03 11.23 4.14
N ASP A 6 41.60 11.62 3.00
CA ASP A 6 42.32 12.86 2.83
C ASP A 6 41.43 14.06 2.50
N VAL A 7 40.13 13.82 2.19
CA VAL A 7 39.20 14.89 1.75
C VAL A 7 38.49 15.55 2.93
N PHE A 8 38.37 14.87 4.08
CA PHE A 8 37.69 15.40 5.24
C PHE A 8 38.54 15.30 6.52
N THR A 9 38.72 16.42 7.19
CA THR A 9 39.21 16.46 8.55
C THR A 9 38.30 15.63 9.45
N LYS A 10 38.90 14.86 10.38
CA LYS A 10 38.15 14.08 11.37
C LYS A 10 37.15 14.99 12.08
N ILE A 11 35.85 14.66 12.00
CA ILE A 11 34.77 15.42 12.65
C ILE A 11 34.89 15.29 14.16
N PHE A 12 35.35 14.12 14.65
CA PHE A 12 35.61 13.80 16.04
C PHE A 12 36.80 12.86 16.16
N GLU A 13 37.55 12.87 17.28
CA GLU A 13 38.71 11.99 17.50
C GLU A 13 38.37 10.49 17.45
N TRP A 14 37.16 10.11 17.80
CA TRP A 14 36.65 8.73 17.78
C TRP A 14 36.03 8.30 16.43
N TRP A 15 36.07 9.19 15.41
CA TRP A 15 35.44 8.89 14.11
C TRP A 15 36.14 7.70 13.42
N PRO A 16 35.39 6.64 13.03
CA PRO A 16 35.98 5.44 12.48
C PRO A 16 36.60 5.70 11.11
N VAL A 17 37.88 5.39 11.00
CA VAL A 17 38.61 5.38 9.74
C VAL A 17 39.01 3.94 9.44
N PHE A 18 38.67 3.45 8.29
CA PHE A 18 38.94 2.08 7.85
C PHE A 18 40.04 2.11 6.79
N ALA A 19 41.10 1.32 6.97
CA ALA A 19 42.11 1.12 5.95
C ALA A 19 41.72 -0.09 5.06
N ILE A 20 41.56 0.15 3.77
CA ILE A 20 41.30 -0.90 2.78
C ILE A 20 42.40 -0.80 1.71
N GLY A 21 43.33 -1.74 1.75
CA GLY A 21 44.52 -1.67 0.90
C GLY A 21 45.46 -0.54 1.30
N SER A 22 45.88 0.28 0.34
CA SER A 22 46.76 1.43 0.56
C SER A 22 46.01 2.74 0.85
N GLN A 23 44.69 2.74 0.89
CA GLN A 23 43.88 3.94 1.08
C GLN A 23 43.07 3.88 2.39
N SER A 24 42.93 5.03 3.04
CA SER A 24 42.06 5.23 4.19
C SER A 24 40.68 5.75 3.75
N TYR A 25 39.64 5.20 4.35
CA TYR A 25 38.26 5.59 4.08
C TYR A 25 37.60 6.04 5.37
N SER A 26 36.85 7.12 5.33
CA SER A 26 36.05 7.66 6.42
C SER A 26 34.56 7.42 6.17
N LEU A 27 33.79 7.11 7.22
CA LEU A 27 32.36 6.96 7.16
C LEU A 27 31.69 8.31 7.24
N ILE A 28 30.81 8.66 6.30
CA ILE A 28 29.95 9.85 6.39
C ILE A 28 28.52 9.39 6.59
N ILE A 29 27.89 9.89 7.65
CA ILE A 29 26.47 9.72 7.92
C ILE A 29 25.72 10.88 7.27
N LEU A 30 24.97 10.58 6.20
CA LEU A 30 24.08 11.55 5.56
C LEU A 30 22.65 11.27 5.99
N PRO A 31 21.95 12.19 6.64
CA PRO A 31 20.52 12.03 6.91
C PRO A 31 19.75 12.15 5.59
N LEU A 32 19.24 11.02 5.11
CA LEU A 32 18.39 10.96 3.91
C LEU A 32 16.97 10.65 4.33
N PHE A 33 16.03 11.51 3.96
CA PHE A 33 14.61 11.20 4.06
C PHE A 33 14.14 10.63 2.72
N ILE A 34 13.80 9.34 2.70
CA ILE A 34 13.26 8.68 1.51
C ILE A 34 11.77 8.49 1.73
N GLY A 35 10.95 9.23 0.98
CA GLY A 35 9.51 9.04 0.92
C GLY A 35 9.15 8.06 -0.21
N PHE A 36 8.30 7.10 0.09
CA PHE A 36 7.69 6.23 -0.90
C PHE A 36 6.18 6.41 -0.84
N GLN A 37 5.58 6.81 -1.96
CA GLN A 37 4.13 6.93 -2.09
C GLN A 37 3.70 6.17 -3.35
N GLN A 38 2.77 5.23 -3.18
CA GLN A 38 2.15 4.52 -4.29
C GLN A 38 0.64 4.44 -4.06
N GLN A 39 -0.13 4.83 -5.06
CA GLN A 39 -1.57 4.60 -5.08
C GLN A 39 -1.85 3.18 -5.59
N VAL A 40 -2.55 2.40 -4.77
CA VAL A 40 -2.99 1.05 -5.11
C VAL A 40 -4.52 1.04 -5.10
N GLN A 41 -5.13 0.67 -6.22
CA GLN A 41 -6.58 0.60 -6.39
C GLN A 41 -7.09 -0.79 -6.79
N THR A 42 -6.18 -1.69 -7.14
CA THR A 42 -6.52 -3.02 -7.69
C THR A 42 -6.42 -4.15 -6.67
N GLN A 43 -5.68 -3.95 -5.59
CA GLN A 43 -5.42 -4.95 -4.55
C GLN A 43 -5.30 -4.28 -3.16
N LEU A 44 -5.32 -5.10 -2.11
CA LEU A 44 -5.11 -4.60 -0.75
C LEU A 44 -3.71 -3.96 -0.61
N PRO A 45 -3.57 -2.83 0.10
CA PRO A 45 -2.29 -2.14 0.29
C PRO A 45 -1.20 -3.04 0.89
N GLU A 46 -1.57 -3.96 1.79
CA GLU A 46 -0.65 -4.91 2.41
C GLU A 46 -0.06 -5.90 1.41
N GLU A 47 -0.89 -6.44 0.52
CA GLU A 47 -0.43 -7.37 -0.53
C GLU A 47 0.45 -6.68 -1.55
N ALA A 48 0.08 -5.45 -1.94
CA ALA A 48 0.87 -4.63 -2.87
C ALA A 48 2.25 -4.31 -2.29
N SER A 49 2.28 -3.83 -1.04
CA SER A 49 3.53 -3.46 -0.37
C SER A 49 4.45 -4.67 -0.17
N ARG A 50 3.89 -5.83 0.18
CA ARG A 50 4.67 -7.08 0.33
C ARG A 50 5.32 -7.52 -0.99
N LYS A 51 4.57 -7.48 -2.11
CA LYS A 51 5.12 -7.85 -3.42
C LYS A 51 6.26 -6.93 -3.82
N ILE A 52 6.06 -5.62 -3.68
CA ILE A 52 7.09 -4.62 -4.00
C ILE A 52 8.31 -4.77 -3.08
N ALA A 53 8.09 -5.00 -1.78
CA ALA A 53 9.18 -5.20 -0.83
C ALA A 53 10.05 -6.41 -1.21
N VAL A 54 9.44 -7.55 -1.58
CA VAL A 54 10.17 -8.74 -2.02
C VAL A 54 11.00 -8.45 -3.27
N GLU A 55 10.41 -7.81 -4.30
CA GLU A 55 11.13 -7.50 -5.54
C GLU A 55 12.29 -6.53 -5.32
N VAL A 56 12.08 -5.49 -4.52
CA VAL A 56 13.13 -4.51 -4.19
C VAL A 56 14.22 -5.13 -3.34
N THR A 57 13.88 -5.97 -2.35
CA THR A 57 14.86 -6.67 -1.51
C THR A 57 15.69 -7.65 -2.35
N THR A 58 15.07 -8.38 -3.26
CA THR A 58 15.78 -9.28 -4.18
C THR A 58 16.77 -8.51 -5.06
N LEU A 59 16.33 -7.40 -5.64
CA LEU A 59 17.19 -6.53 -6.44
C LEU A 59 18.35 -5.98 -5.59
N ALA A 60 18.08 -5.49 -4.37
CA ALA A 60 19.11 -4.97 -3.47
C ALA A 60 20.14 -6.03 -3.08
N THR A 61 19.71 -7.27 -2.84
CA THR A 61 20.61 -8.39 -2.53
C THR A 61 21.55 -8.69 -3.70
N ILE A 62 21.02 -8.73 -4.94
CA ILE A 62 21.83 -8.96 -6.13
C ILE A 62 22.88 -7.85 -6.30
N ILE A 63 22.46 -6.59 -6.12
CA ILE A 63 23.35 -5.42 -6.24
C ILE A 63 24.42 -5.45 -5.13
N ALA A 64 24.07 -5.84 -3.90
CA ALA A 64 25.01 -5.93 -2.81
C ALA A 64 26.08 -7.00 -3.09
N VAL A 65 25.68 -8.17 -3.58
CA VAL A 65 26.64 -9.23 -4.00
C VAL A 65 27.53 -8.76 -5.14
N ALA A 66 26.96 -8.13 -6.17
CA ALA A 66 27.75 -7.59 -7.29
C ALA A 66 28.71 -6.49 -6.82
N GLY A 67 28.29 -5.65 -5.87
CA GLY A 67 29.12 -4.60 -5.27
C GLY A 67 30.30 -5.18 -4.49
N LEU A 68 30.10 -6.26 -3.72
CA LEU A 68 31.17 -6.98 -3.04
C LEU A 68 32.17 -7.58 -4.02
N LEU A 69 31.71 -8.20 -5.11
CA LEU A 69 32.58 -8.72 -6.15
C LEU A 69 33.34 -7.60 -6.88
N GLY A 70 32.78 -6.40 -6.90
CA GLY A 70 33.41 -5.20 -7.48
C GLY A 70 34.68 -4.75 -6.74
N ILE A 71 34.91 -5.20 -5.49
CA ILE A 71 36.16 -4.94 -4.77
C ILE A 71 37.33 -5.58 -5.53
N VAL A 72 37.12 -6.76 -6.12
CA VAL A 72 38.15 -7.51 -6.88
C VAL A 72 38.23 -7.00 -8.33
N MET A 73 37.07 -6.67 -8.92
CA MET A 73 36.96 -6.22 -10.32
C MET A 73 36.16 -4.90 -10.39
N PRO A 74 36.81 -3.73 -10.42
CA PRO A 74 36.14 -2.42 -10.40
C PRO A 74 35.10 -2.21 -11.52
N VAL A 75 35.28 -2.86 -12.66
CA VAL A 75 34.33 -2.80 -13.78
C VAL A 75 32.94 -3.34 -13.42
N LEU A 76 32.89 -4.34 -12.51
CA LEU A 76 31.62 -4.91 -12.02
C LEU A 76 30.77 -3.90 -11.24
N THR A 77 31.37 -2.94 -10.57
CA THR A 77 30.61 -1.90 -9.83
C THR A 77 29.83 -1.00 -10.78
N LEU A 78 30.39 -0.70 -11.95
CA LEU A 78 29.70 0.09 -12.98
C LEU A 78 28.48 -0.67 -13.51
N PHE A 79 28.64 -1.96 -13.80
CA PHE A 79 27.52 -2.80 -14.23
C PHE A 79 26.46 -2.97 -13.12
N ALA A 80 26.88 -3.14 -11.86
CA ALA A 80 25.97 -3.20 -10.73
C ALA A 80 25.14 -1.92 -10.58
N PHE A 81 25.76 -0.76 -10.76
CA PHE A 81 25.06 0.52 -10.73
C PHE A 81 24.05 0.66 -11.88
N MET A 82 24.45 0.35 -13.11
CA MET A 82 23.55 0.36 -14.27
C MET A 82 22.37 -0.60 -14.05
N PHE A 83 22.63 -1.79 -13.55
CA PHE A 83 21.61 -2.78 -13.27
C PHE A 83 20.67 -2.33 -12.14
N ALA A 84 21.17 -1.64 -11.13
CA ALA A 84 20.36 -1.05 -10.06
C ALA A 84 19.34 -0.03 -10.60
N VAL A 85 19.81 0.88 -11.45
CA VAL A 85 18.95 1.94 -12.03
C VAL A 85 17.90 1.32 -12.96
N ILE A 86 18.32 0.45 -13.88
CA ILE A 86 17.43 -0.19 -14.84
C ILE A 86 16.43 -1.11 -14.11
N GLY A 87 16.90 -1.92 -13.18
CA GLY A 87 16.07 -2.84 -12.40
C GLY A 87 15.01 -2.09 -11.58
N ARG A 88 15.39 -0.99 -10.93
CA ARG A 88 14.45 -0.16 -10.17
C ARG A 88 13.40 0.47 -11.06
N PHE A 89 13.81 0.99 -12.23
CA PHE A 89 12.90 1.55 -13.22
C PHE A 89 11.94 0.49 -13.76
N TRP A 90 12.43 -0.71 -14.07
CA TRP A 90 11.63 -1.83 -14.55
C TRP A 90 10.58 -2.28 -13.54
N ILE A 91 10.95 -2.44 -12.27
CA ILE A 91 10.01 -2.79 -11.20
C ILE A 91 8.89 -1.73 -11.12
N SER A 92 9.25 -0.45 -11.10
CA SER A 92 8.27 0.64 -11.03
C SER A 92 7.33 0.66 -12.24
N TYR A 93 7.88 0.48 -13.45
CA TYR A 93 7.11 0.47 -14.69
C TYR A 93 6.14 -0.72 -14.74
N ARG A 94 6.60 -1.92 -14.33
CA ARG A 94 5.77 -3.13 -14.29
C ARG A 94 4.59 -2.96 -13.35
N HIS A 95 4.81 -2.45 -12.14
CA HIS A 95 3.75 -2.18 -11.17
C HIS A 95 2.78 -1.11 -11.68
N TYR A 96 3.28 -0.03 -12.23
CA TYR A 96 2.42 1.02 -12.80
C TYR A 96 1.53 0.48 -13.93
N ARG A 97 2.07 -0.34 -14.81
CA ARG A 97 1.32 -0.96 -15.91
C ARG A 97 0.29 -1.96 -15.40
N SER A 98 0.66 -2.77 -14.41
CA SER A 98 -0.22 -3.75 -13.76
C SER A 98 -1.44 -3.04 -13.12
N GLU A 99 -1.21 -1.94 -12.40
CA GLU A 99 -2.28 -1.14 -11.79
C GLU A 99 -3.22 -0.52 -12.83
N LYS A 100 -2.70 -0.10 -13.98
CA LYS A 100 -3.54 0.48 -15.04
C LYS A 100 -4.43 -0.53 -15.77
N LEU A 101 -3.95 -1.76 -15.93
CA LEU A 101 -4.64 -2.80 -16.69
C LEU A 101 -5.58 -3.65 -15.84
N ALA A 102 -5.36 -3.71 -14.54
CA ALA A 102 -6.19 -4.49 -13.65
C ALA A 102 -7.52 -3.78 -13.31
N PRO A 103 -8.61 -4.51 -13.14
CA PRO A 103 -9.89 -3.93 -12.71
C PRO A 103 -9.73 -3.28 -11.33
N LYS A 104 -10.20 -2.06 -11.20
CA LYS A 104 -10.10 -1.29 -9.95
C LYS A 104 -11.05 -1.86 -8.91
N LYS A 105 -10.54 -2.63 -7.95
CA LYS A 105 -11.33 -3.14 -6.82
C LYS A 105 -11.82 -2.01 -5.91
N PHE A 106 -10.99 -1.01 -5.67
CA PHE A 106 -11.27 0.16 -4.81
C PHE A 106 -11.62 1.41 -5.61
N GLY A 107 -12.18 1.23 -6.81
CA GLY A 107 -12.73 2.33 -7.62
C GLY A 107 -14.25 2.36 -7.57
N PRO A 108 -14.86 3.46 -8.06
CA PRO A 108 -16.30 3.52 -8.26
C PRO A 108 -16.78 2.36 -9.12
N GLN A 109 -17.80 1.66 -8.67
CA GLN A 109 -18.43 0.58 -9.41
C GLN A 109 -19.89 0.93 -9.71
N PRO A 110 -20.41 0.59 -10.91
CA PRO A 110 -21.78 0.95 -11.28
C PRO A 110 -22.84 0.14 -10.52
N ASP A 111 -22.44 -1.00 -9.94
CA ASP A 111 -23.39 -1.99 -9.39
C ASP A 111 -23.44 -2.00 -7.86
N GLY A 112 -22.83 -1.03 -7.18
CA GLY A 112 -22.86 -0.97 -5.72
C GLY A 112 -21.75 -0.12 -5.13
N LEU A 113 -21.75 -0.02 -3.80
CA LEU A 113 -20.81 0.75 -3.01
C LEU A 113 -19.67 -0.12 -2.50
N VAL A 114 -18.43 0.24 -2.81
CA VAL A 114 -17.26 -0.49 -2.33
C VAL A 114 -16.88 -0.02 -0.93
N VAL A 115 -16.72 -0.97 -0.02
CA VAL A 115 -16.32 -0.74 1.37
C VAL A 115 -14.81 -0.56 1.44
N LEU A 116 -14.35 0.56 1.99
CA LEU A 116 -12.93 0.80 2.32
C LEU A 116 -12.61 0.36 3.74
N GLY A 117 -13.61 0.42 4.62
CA GLY A 117 -13.47 0.05 6.01
C GLY A 117 -14.68 0.41 6.85
N ALA A 118 -14.68 -0.05 8.10
CA ALA A 118 -15.65 0.29 9.10
C ALA A 118 -14.99 1.07 10.25
N ARG A 119 -15.66 2.13 10.71
CA ARG A 119 -15.16 2.94 11.81
C ARG A 119 -15.40 2.21 13.13
N ALA A 120 -14.40 2.15 13.99
CA ALA A 120 -14.53 1.58 15.33
C ALA A 120 -15.60 2.32 16.13
N ALA A 121 -16.30 1.59 17.01
CA ALA A 121 -17.38 2.10 17.85
C ALA A 121 -18.63 2.64 17.10
N THR A 122 -18.87 2.16 15.87
CA THR A 122 -20.08 2.45 15.09
C THR A 122 -20.84 1.16 14.76
N PRO A 123 -22.10 1.23 14.31
CA PRO A 123 -22.87 0.04 13.90
C PRO A 123 -22.17 -0.81 12.85
N SER A 124 -21.40 -0.19 11.97
CA SER A 124 -20.63 -0.91 10.94
C SER A 124 -19.55 -1.84 11.51
N ALA A 125 -19.03 -1.57 12.71
CA ALA A 125 -18.07 -2.45 13.36
C ALA A 125 -18.68 -3.81 13.76
N ARG A 126 -20.01 -3.87 13.93
CA ARG A 126 -20.75 -5.12 14.21
C ARG A 126 -21.08 -5.91 12.94
N LEU A 127 -21.03 -5.24 11.78
CA LEU A 127 -21.11 -5.88 10.48
C LEU A 127 -19.72 -6.40 10.13
N ASN A 128 -19.59 -7.67 9.88
CA ASN A 128 -18.29 -8.31 9.55
C ASN A 128 -17.86 -7.95 8.13
N LEU A 129 -17.75 -6.65 7.83
CA LEU A 129 -17.40 -6.13 6.50
C LEU A 129 -15.89 -5.98 6.37
N LYS A 130 -15.38 -6.46 5.24
CA LYS A 130 -13.95 -6.34 4.90
C LYS A 130 -13.74 -5.29 3.81
N ALA A 131 -12.57 -4.68 3.81
CA ALA A 131 -12.19 -3.77 2.74
C ALA A 131 -12.18 -4.48 1.38
N GLY A 132 -12.74 -3.83 0.35
CA GLY A 132 -12.89 -4.36 -0.99
C GLY A 132 -14.20 -5.09 -1.25
N GLU A 133 -15.03 -5.35 -0.24
CA GLU A 133 -16.36 -5.90 -0.42
C GLU A 133 -17.33 -4.85 -0.97
N LYS A 134 -18.36 -5.29 -1.67
CA LYS A 134 -19.29 -4.42 -2.35
C LYS A 134 -20.71 -4.59 -1.80
N ILE A 135 -21.30 -3.50 -1.32
CA ILE A 135 -22.70 -3.45 -0.89
C ILE A 135 -23.55 -3.20 -2.12
N THR A 136 -24.46 -4.12 -2.42
CA THR A 136 -25.39 -4.03 -3.57
C THR A 136 -26.80 -3.69 -3.18
N GLU A 137 -27.25 -4.12 -1.99
CA GLU A 137 -28.60 -3.85 -1.51
C GLU A 137 -28.58 -3.51 -0.02
N VAL A 138 -29.47 -2.61 0.39
CA VAL A 138 -29.75 -2.27 1.76
C VAL A 138 -31.26 -2.40 2.03
N ASN A 139 -31.66 -3.19 3.01
CA ASN A 139 -33.06 -3.48 3.32
C ASN A 139 -33.89 -3.87 2.07
N SER A 140 -33.28 -4.74 1.21
CA SER A 140 -33.84 -5.21 -0.07
C SER A 140 -34.02 -4.12 -1.15
N ARG A 141 -33.37 -2.97 -0.99
CA ARG A 141 -33.30 -1.92 -2.03
C ARG A 141 -31.89 -1.90 -2.63
N PRO A 142 -31.75 -1.86 -3.96
CA PRO A 142 -30.48 -1.71 -4.62
C PRO A 142 -29.89 -0.32 -4.28
N VAL A 143 -28.60 -0.24 -4.00
CA VAL A 143 -27.89 0.99 -3.66
C VAL A 143 -26.63 1.12 -4.49
N ARG A 144 -26.40 2.31 -5.06
CA ARG A 144 -25.26 2.65 -5.89
C ARG A 144 -24.53 3.90 -5.41
N THR A 145 -25.26 4.75 -4.66
CA THR A 145 -24.72 5.97 -4.10
C THR A 145 -24.86 5.98 -2.59
N ARG A 146 -24.11 6.86 -1.94
CA ARG A 146 -24.18 7.03 -0.50
C ARG A 146 -25.55 7.55 -0.05
N GLU A 147 -26.14 8.42 -0.84
CA GLU A 147 -27.47 8.97 -0.62
C GLU A 147 -28.54 7.87 -0.60
N GLU A 148 -28.53 7.00 -1.62
CA GLU A 148 -29.43 5.85 -1.72
C GLU A 148 -29.27 4.89 -0.53
N LEU A 149 -28.03 4.68 -0.06
CA LEU A 149 -27.76 3.87 1.12
C LEU A 149 -28.44 4.47 2.36
N TYR A 150 -28.27 5.77 2.60
CA TYR A 150 -28.87 6.42 3.76
C TYR A 150 -30.41 6.53 3.64
N GLU A 151 -30.95 6.73 2.45
CA GLU A 151 -32.40 6.67 2.20
C GLU A 151 -32.96 5.28 2.53
N ALA A 152 -32.30 4.21 2.08
CA ALA A 152 -32.71 2.84 2.36
C ALA A 152 -32.61 2.48 3.85
N LEU A 153 -31.64 3.04 4.58
CA LEU A 153 -31.50 2.90 6.03
C LEU A 153 -32.61 3.63 6.80
N ASN A 154 -32.98 4.83 6.35
CA ASN A 154 -34.01 5.63 7.01
C ASN A 154 -35.41 5.03 6.93
N LEU A 155 -35.67 4.15 5.96
CA LEU A 155 -36.96 3.45 5.84
C LEU A 155 -37.18 2.41 6.97
N ASN A 156 -36.13 1.85 7.48
CA ASN A 156 -36.20 0.92 8.61
C ASN A 156 -35.10 1.25 9.63
N ARG A 157 -35.49 2.00 10.63
CA ARG A 157 -34.56 2.49 11.68
C ARG A 157 -34.23 1.46 12.76
N ALA A 158 -34.89 0.31 12.75
CA ALA A 158 -34.68 -0.72 13.78
C ALA A 158 -33.52 -1.65 13.44
N PHE A 159 -33.31 -1.94 12.17
CA PHE A 159 -32.23 -2.80 11.73
C PHE A 159 -31.73 -2.44 10.33
N CYS A 160 -30.49 -2.82 10.08
CA CYS A 160 -29.86 -2.72 8.78
C CYS A 160 -29.55 -4.13 8.27
N LYS A 161 -30.09 -4.50 7.10
CA LYS A 161 -29.75 -5.73 6.39
C LYS A 161 -29.06 -5.37 5.09
N LEU A 162 -27.82 -5.82 4.95
CA LEU A 162 -26.97 -5.57 3.78
C LEU A 162 -26.81 -6.84 2.96
N LYS A 163 -26.91 -6.74 1.65
CA LYS A 163 -26.43 -7.75 0.72
C LYS A 163 -25.08 -7.32 0.20
N VAL A 164 -24.08 -8.10 0.51
CA VAL A 164 -22.69 -7.80 0.24
C VAL A 164 -22.13 -8.85 -0.70
N ILE A 165 -21.37 -8.43 -1.70
CA ILE A 165 -20.55 -9.33 -2.52
C ILE A 165 -19.15 -9.29 -1.94
N ASP A 166 -18.65 -10.44 -1.53
CA ASP A 166 -17.32 -10.56 -0.94
C ASP A 166 -16.20 -10.44 -1.97
N ASN A 167 -14.95 -10.52 -1.51
CA ASN A 167 -13.78 -10.43 -2.38
C ASN A 167 -13.63 -11.63 -3.34
N ALA A 168 -14.35 -12.74 -3.09
CA ALA A 168 -14.42 -13.92 -3.96
C ALA A 168 -15.54 -13.80 -5.01
N GLY A 169 -16.43 -12.80 -4.89
CA GLY A 169 -17.58 -12.61 -5.76
C GLY A 169 -18.86 -13.31 -5.27
N GLU A 170 -18.85 -13.86 -4.06
CA GLU A 170 -19.98 -14.56 -3.49
C GLU A 170 -20.92 -13.59 -2.73
N PRO A 171 -22.25 -13.68 -2.95
CA PRO A 171 -23.19 -12.86 -2.20
C PRO A 171 -23.40 -13.40 -0.79
N ARG A 172 -23.34 -12.54 0.20
CA ARG A 172 -23.66 -12.83 1.60
C ARG A 172 -24.55 -11.74 2.21
N PHE A 173 -25.23 -12.07 3.28
CA PHE A 173 -26.09 -11.14 4.00
C PHE A 173 -25.47 -10.85 5.36
N GLU A 174 -25.37 -9.56 5.66
CA GLU A 174 -24.97 -9.07 6.97
C GLU A 174 -26.10 -8.24 7.55
N GLN A 175 -26.33 -8.35 8.85
CA GLN A 175 -27.38 -7.59 9.53
C GLN A 175 -26.94 -7.13 10.90
N THR A 176 -27.41 -5.95 11.28
CA THR A 176 -27.19 -5.41 12.63
C THR A 176 -28.40 -4.61 13.09
N ALA A 177 -28.65 -4.62 14.40
CA ALA A 177 -29.61 -3.73 15.00
C ALA A 177 -29.07 -2.31 15.04
N LEU A 178 -29.94 -1.34 14.80
CA LEU A 178 -29.64 0.09 14.93
C LEU A 178 -30.35 0.64 16.14
N TYR A 179 -29.63 1.32 17.03
CA TYR A 179 -30.19 1.99 18.19
C TYR A 179 -30.49 3.46 17.88
N GLU A 180 -31.42 4.09 18.63
CA GLU A 180 -31.91 5.45 18.34
C GLU A 180 -30.80 6.50 18.15
N ASN A 181 -29.69 6.37 18.84
CA ASN A 181 -28.55 7.30 18.71
C ASN A 181 -27.57 6.94 17.59
N GLU A 182 -27.73 5.80 16.93
CA GLU A 182 -26.80 5.27 15.92
C GLU A 182 -27.32 5.38 14.47
N SER A 183 -28.61 5.76 14.31
CA SER A 183 -29.31 5.72 13.01
C SER A 183 -28.83 6.76 12.00
N PHE A 184 -28.05 7.75 12.41
CA PHE A 184 -27.59 8.83 11.52
C PHE A 184 -26.25 8.54 10.83
N GLU A 185 -25.41 7.70 11.41
CA GLU A 185 -24.12 7.34 10.81
C GLU A 185 -23.82 5.86 10.99
N LEU A 186 -23.92 5.09 9.93
CA LEU A 186 -23.49 3.68 9.96
C LEU A 186 -21.98 3.53 10.20
N GLY A 187 -21.20 4.58 9.90
CA GLY A 187 -19.76 4.61 10.10
C GLY A 187 -18.96 3.81 9.03
N LEU A 188 -19.56 3.61 7.87
CA LEU A 188 -18.89 2.99 6.72
C LEU A 188 -18.05 4.00 5.95
N LEU A 189 -16.82 3.62 5.64
CA LEU A 189 -15.99 4.31 4.67
C LEU A 189 -16.22 3.67 3.30
N LEU A 190 -16.80 4.43 2.39
CA LEU A 190 -17.23 3.96 1.07
C LEU A 190 -16.49 4.71 -0.03
N VAL A 191 -16.31 4.05 -1.17
CA VAL A 191 -15.85 4.72 -2.40
C VAL A 191 -17.06 5.38 -3.04
N GLU A 192 -16.98 6.70 -3.23
CA GLU A 192 -18.05 7.46 -3.90
C GLU A 192 -17.86 7.39 -5.43
N PRO A 193 -18.94 7.15 -6.19
CA PRO A 193 -18.93 7.39 -7.63
C PRO A 193 -18.71 8.89 -7.88
N ARG A 194 -17.82 9.19 -8.81
CA ARG A 194 -17.61 10.57 -9.28
C ARG A 194 -18.72 10.99 -10.20
#